data_b35cf6b7823429f6fcc859aaf0b5a1ac
#
_entry.id   b35cf6b7823429f6fcc859aaf0b5a1ac
#
_cell.length_a   1.000
_cell.length_b   1.000
_cell.length_c   1.000
_cell.angle_alpha   90.00
_cell.angle_beta   90.00
_cell.angle_gamma   90.00
#
_symmetry.space_group_name_H-M   'P 1'
#
loop_
_entity.id
_entity.type
_entity.pdbx_description
1 polymer ?
#
loop_
_entity_poly.entity_id
_entity_poly.type
_entity_poly.pdbx_seq_one_letter_code
_entity_poly.pdbx_strand_id
1 'polypeptide(L)'
;MARILAATHHCIARHGAQTTIAHVAADLGVSRATVYRYFPSTAELLRTASAEGIRRFLRAIADRLRAVDDLAEAVIEGVVYTVTQVPHEPYLRLVLDEPSHTLLRAVTSDTAREIGTNVLLEKTSINWTEMALTSDTFDELVEWALRAVQSFLSDPGDPPRGPDELREFLRRWLAPAIRAWADAPAPRSLG
;
A
#
# COMPACT_ATOMS: atom_id res chain seq x y z
N MET A 1 -18.20 8.43 16.29
CA MET A 1 -17.18 7.45 15.87
C MET A 1 -16.12 8.10 14.99
N ALA A 2 -16.43 8.76 13.89
CA ALA A 2 -15.45 9.39 13.00
C ALA A 2 -14.47 10.36 13.71
N ARG A 3 -14.95 11.20 14.63
CA ARG A 3 -14.10 12.11 15.42
C ARG A 3 -13.07 11.35 16.29
N ILE A 4 -13.46 10.20 16.87
CA ILE A 4 -12.55 9.39 17.68
C ILE A 4 -11.45 8.80 16.79
N LEU A 5 -11.78 8.29 15.61
CA LEU A 5 -10.79 7.75 14.65
C LEU A 5 -9.85 8.86 14.14
N ALA A 6 -10.35 10.06 13.84
CA ALA A 6 -9.50 11.18 13.45
C ALA A 6 -8.52 11.59 14.57
N ALA A 7 -8.99 11.69 15.81
CA ALA A 7 -8.13 11.95 16.97
C ALA A 7 -7.13 10.79 17.20
N THR A 8 -7.55 9.55 16.94
CA THR A 8 -6.65 8.39 17.04
C THR A 8 -5.51 8.50 16.02
N HIS A 9 -5.79 8.91 14.78
CA HIS A 9 -4.74 9.13 13.77
C HIS A 9 -3.74 10.21 14.23
N HIS A 10 -4.23 11.33 14.82
CA HIS A 10 -3.37 12.36 15.42
C HIS A 10 -2.49 11.80 16.55
N CYS A 11 -3.08 11.00 17.44
CA CYS A 11 -2.33 10.37 18.53
C CYS A 11 -1.30 9.36 18.01
N ILE A 12 -1.64 8.56 16.99
CA ILE A 12 -0.70 7.63 16.36
C ILE A 12 0.49 8.38 15.74
N ALA A 13 0.25 9.50 15.07
CA ALA A 13 1.32 10.32 14.50
C ALA A 13 2.29 10.86 15.57
N ARG A 14 1.80 11.11 16.80
CA ARG A 14 2.59 11.68 17.90
C ARG A 14 3.22 10.62 18.83
N HIS A 15 2.57 9.50 19.03
CA HIS A 15 2.91 8.49 20.05
C HIS A 15 3.19 7.11 19.47
N GLY A 16 3.01 6.91 18.15
CA GLY A 16 3.20 5.61 17.50
C GLY A 16 2.38 4.51 18.17
N ALA A 17 3.03 3.37 18.39
CA ALA A 17 2.46 2.19 19.07
C ALA A 17 2.09 2.43 20.55
N GLN A 18 2.62 3.49 21.18
CA GLN A 18 2.29 3.87 22.56
C GLN A 18 0.97 4.65 22.68
N THR A 19 0.23 4.82 21.59
CA THR A 19 -1.08 5.46 21.60
C THR A 19 -2.05 4.69 22.48
N THR A 20 -2.77 5.42 23.34
CA THR A 20 -3.74 4.87 24.30
C THR A 20 -5.08 5.56 24.20
N ILE A 21 -6.16 4.93 24.72
CA ILE A 21 -7.47 5.57 24.87
C ILE A 21 -7.37 6.86 25.69
N ALA A 22 -6.45 6.95 26.66
CA ALA A 22 -6.23 8.15 27.45
C ALA A 22 -5.73 9.32 26.58
N HIS A 23 -4.80 9.07 25.67
CA HIS A 23 -4.30 10.07 24.71
C HIS A 23 -5.42 10.58 23.82
N VAL A 24 -6.24 9.69 23.27
CA VAL A 24 -7.36 10.04 22.39
C VAL A 24 -8.45 10.81 23.13
N ALA A 25 -8.77 10.41 24.37
CA ALA A 25 -9.74 11.11 25.19
C ALA A 25 -9.29 12.55 25.51
N ALA A 26 -8.00 12.72 25.83
CA ALA A 26 -7.41 14.04 26.09
C ALA A 26 -7.41 14.94 24.84
N ASP A 27 -7.03 14.37 23.67
CA ASP A 27 -7.04 15.10 22.38
C ASP A 27 -8.44 15.58 21.99
N LEU A 28 -9.47 14.80 22.32
CA LEU A 28 -10.88 15.12 22.07
C LEU A 28 -11.54 16.00 23.13
N GLY A 29 -10.90 16.19 24.30
CA GLY A 29 -11.53 16.87 25.44
C GLY A 29 -12.71 16.11 26.04
N VAL A 30 -12.69 14.77 26.00
CA VAL A 30 -13.77 13.91 26.53
C VAL A 30 -13.24 12.96 27.60
N SER A 31 -14.16 12.32 28.37
CA SER A 31 -13.77 11.31 29.35
C SER A 31 -13.31 9.99 28.65
N ARG A 32 -12.41 9.24 29.30
CA ARG A 32 -12.04 7.89 28.87
C ARG A 32 -13.26 6.97 28.72
N ALA A 33 -14.24 7.08 29.63
CA ALA A 33 -15.47 6.32 29.57
C ALA A 33 -16.28 6.60 28.28
N THR A 34 -16.21 7.82 27.76
CA THR A 34 -16.83 8.17 26.49
C THR A 34 -16.19 7.41 25.32
N VAL A 35 -14.86 7.26 25.30
CA VAL A 35 -14.15 6.50 24.26
C VAL A 35 -14.38 5.01 24.43
N TYR A 36 -14.31 4.49 25.67
CA TYR A 36 -14.58 3.06 25.98
C TYR A 36 -15.95 2.60 25.53
N ARG A 37 -16.96 3.47 25.51
CA ARG A 37 -18.31 3.13 25.02
C ARG A 37 -18.32 2.75 23.53
N TYR A 38 -17.37 3.25 22.74
CA TYR A 38 -17.25 2.98 21.30
C TYR A 38 -16.17 1.93 20.99
N PHE A 39 -15.13 1.86 21.80
CA PHE A 39 -13.96 0.98 21.61
C PHE A 39 -13.62 0.35 22.96
N PRO A 40 -13.94 -0.94 23.17
CA PRO A 40 -13.74 -1.61 24.45
C PRO A 40 -12.27 -1.77 24.86
N SER A 41 -11.33 -1.59 23.93
CA SER A 41 -9.89 -1.66 24.22
C SER A 41 -9.09 -0.72 23.31
N THR A 42 -7.87 -0.40 23.76
CA THR A 42 -6.90 0.34 22.93
C THR A 42 -6.54 -0.46 21.66
N ALA A 43 -6.40 -1.77 21.77
CA ALA A 43 -6.09 -2.63 20.62
C ALA A 43 -7.18 -2.55 19.54
N GLU A 44 -8.46 -2.58 19.95
CA GLU A 44 -9.56 -2.46 19.00
C GLU A 44 -9.65 -1.06 18.36
N LEU A 45 -9.40 -0.02 19.15
CA LEU A 45 -9.33 1.35 18.66
C LEU A 45 -8.22 1.49 17.59
N LEU A 46 -7.01 1.00 17.90
CA LEU A 46 -5.87 1.06 16.98
C LEU A 46 -6.12 0.23 15.72
N ARG A 47 -6.63 -1.00 15.87
CA ARG A 47 -6.98 -1.87 14.73
C ARG A 47 -7.98 -1.20 13.80
N THR A 48 -9.04 -0.58 14.35
CA THR A 48 -10.07 0.10 13.55
C THR A 48 -9.51 1.35 12.86
N ALA A 49 -8.69 2.14 13.57
CA ALA A 49 -8.04 3.32 13.00
C ALA A 49 -7.06 2.93 11.88
N SER A 50 -6.25 1.89 12.07
CA SER A 50 -5.34 1.38 11.04
C SER A 50 -6.09 0.88 9.80
N ALA A 51 -7.17 0.13 9.97
CA ALA A 51 -8.00 -0.33 8.86
C ALA A 51 -8.61 0.84 8.06
N GLU A 52 -9.05 1.91 8.73
CA GLU A 52 -9.54 3.11 8.05
C GLU A 52 -8.41 3.84 7.31
N GLY A 53 -7.24 3.92 7.92
CA GLY A 53 -6.05 4.50 7.28
C GLY A 53 -5.63 3.73 6.02
N ILE A 54 -5.58 2.40 6.09
CA ILE A 54 -5.29 1.55 4.94
C ILE A 54 -6.31 1.76 3.83
N ARG A 55 -7.61 1.78 4.16
CA ARG A 55 -8.66 2.05 3.14
C ARG A 55 -8.49 3.42 2.47
N ARG A 56 -8.10 4.44 3.23
CA ARG A 56 -7.82 5.77 2.67
C ARG A 56 -6.62 5.76 1.74
N PHE A 57 -5.53 5.09 2.15
CA PHE A 57 -4.34 4.91 1.34
C PHE A 57 -4.65 4.18 0.02
N LEU A 58 -5.41 3.09 0.08
CA LEU A 58 -5.81 2.31 -1.10
C LEU A 58 -6.72 3.13 -2.05
N ARG A 59 -7.62 3.97 -1.51
CA ARG A 59 -8.41 4.88 -2.34
C ARG A 59 -7.51 5.89 -3.06
N ALA A 60 -6.52 6.45 -2.38
CA ALA A 60 -5.59 7.41 -2.99
C ALA A 60 -4.75 6.77 -4.12
N ILE A 61 -4.28 5.53 -3.94
CA ILE A 61 -3.66 4.75 -5.03
C ILE A 61 -4.65 4.58 -6.20
N ALA A 62 -5.86 4.11 -5.91
CA ALA A 62 -6.89 3.88 -6.92
C ALA A 62 -7.22 5.14 -7.72
N ASP A 63 -7.34 6.29 -7.05
CA ASP A 63 -7.61 7.56 -7.73
C ASP A 63 -6.45 7.99 -8.63
N ARG A 64 -5.21 7.71 -8.21
CA ARG A 64 -4.01 8.02 -8.99
C ARG A 64 -3.90 7.14 -10.25
N LEU A 65 -4.27 5.88 -10.16
CA LEU A 65 -4.15 4.91 -11.25
C LEU A 65 -5.35 4.91 -12.20
N ARG A 66 -6.45 5.57 -11.84
CA ARG A 66 -7.73 5.51 -12.57
C ARG A 66 -7.63 5.84 -14.06
N ALA A 67 -6.77 6.76 -14.46
CA ALA A 67 -6.61 7.20 -15.84
C ALA A 67 -5.38 6.54 -16.52
N VAL A 68 -4.72 5.60 -15.85
CA VAL A 68 -3.55 4.92 -16.41
C VAL A 68 -4.02 3.72 -17.22
N ASP A 69 -3.63 3.67 -18.47
CA ASP A 69 -3.98 2.63 -19.45
C ASP A 69 -2.79 1.74 -19.86
N ASP A 70 -1.56 2.11 -19.50
CA ASP A 70 -0.34 1.32 -19.70
C ASP A 70 0.00 0.53 -18.43
N LEU A 71 0.13 -0.80 -18.53
CA LEU A 71 0.41 -1.68 -17.40
C LEU A 71 1.74 -1.36 -16.72
N ALA A 72 2.78 -1.06 -17.50
CA ALA A 72 4.09 -0.74 -16.94
C ALA A 72 4.02 0.56 -16.12
N GLU A 73 3.34 1.59 -16.62
CA GLU A 73 3.15 2.84 -15.89
C GLU A 73 2.28 2.63 -14.64
N ALA A 74 1.22 1.80 -14.70
CA ALA A 74 0.39 1.51 -13.55
C ALA A 74 1.19 0.85 -12.42
N VAL A 75 2.02 -0.14 -12.74
CA VAL A 75 2.89 -0.80 -11.77
C VAL A 75 3.93 0.17 -11.20
N ILE A 76 4.58 0.97 -12.06
CA ILE A 76 5.59 1.94 -11.64
C ILE A 76 4.97 3.00 -10.71
N GLU A 77 3.85 3.60 -11.09
CA GLU A 77 3.17 4.61 -10.26
C GLU A 77 2.67 4.01 -8.93
N GLY A 78 2.18 2.78 -8.93
CA GLY A 78 1.80 2.06 -7.71
C GLY A 78 3.00 1.86 -6.77
N VAL A 79 4.14 1.42 -7.29
CA VAL A 79 5.39 1.25 -6.51
C VAL A 79 5.89 2.60 -6.00
N VAL A 80 6.03 3.61 -6.87
CA VAL A 80 6.51 4.95 -6.50
C VAL A 80 5.62 5.57 -5.42
N TYR A 81 4.30 5.53 -5.62
CA TYR A 81 3.35 6.06 -4.64
C TYR A 81 3.50 5.35 -3.29
N THR A 82 3.55 4.03 -3.29
CA THR A 82 3.65 3.25 -2.05
C THR A 82 4.96 3.54 -1.32
N VAL A 83 6.10 3.49 -2.01
CA VAL A 83 7.42 3.76 -1.42
C VAL A 83 7.52 5.17 -0.84
N THR A 84 6.93 6.15 -1.52
CA THR A 84 7.02 7.56 -1.09
C THR A 84 6.01 7.94 -0.02
N GLN A 85 4.84 7.30 0.04
CA GLN A 85 3.78 7.67 0.98
C GLN A 85 3.77 6.85 2.26
N VAL A 86 4.11 5.56 2.20
CA VAL A 86 4.10 4.67 3.37
C VAL A 86 4.90 5.23 4.56
N PRO A 87 6.11 5.80 4.38
CA PRO A 87 6.87 6.40 5.49
C PRO A 87 6.16 7.59 6.16
N HIS A 88 5.24 8.24 5.47
CA HIS A 88 4.49 9.41 5.96
C HIS A 88 3.13 9.06 6.56
N GLU A 89 2.71 7.80 6.45
CA GLU A 89 1.41 7.34 6.95
C GLU A 89 1.55 6.70 8.35
N PRO A 90 1.14 7.41 9.41
CA PRO A 90 1.42 7.01 10.79
C PRO A 90 0.92 5.60 11.15
N TYR A 91 -0.23 5.21 10.60
CA TYR A 91 -0.82 3.89 10.86
C TYR A 91 -0.13 2.75 10.09
N LEU A 92 0.47 3.03 8.93
CA LEU A 92 1.32 2.07 8.22
C LEU A 92 2.65 1.91 8.96
N ARG A 93 3.19 2.99 9.54
CA ARG A 93 4.37 2.93 10.41
C ARG A 93 4.16 2.06 11.64
N LEU A 94 2.96 2.02 12.23
CA LEU A 94 2.68 1.09 13.33
C LEU A 94 2.94 -0.37 12.95
N VAL A 95 2.67 -0.72 11.70
CA VAL A 95 2.93 -2.05 11.15
C VAL A 95 4.41 -2.19 10.79
N LEU A 96 5.10 -1.07 10.41
CA LEU A 96 6.54 -1.03 10.10
C LEU A 96 7.43 -1.14 11.34
N ASP A 97 7.05 -0.47 12.42
CA ASP A 97 7.87 -0.32 13.63
C ASP A 97 7.79 -1.56 14.57
N GLU A 98 7.02 -2.61 14.24
CA GLU A 98 7.03 -3.84 15.01
C GLU A 98 8.38 -4.58 14.87
N PRO A 99 9.06 -4.92 16.02
CA PRO A 99 10.40 -5.51 16.02
C PRO A 99 10.52 -6.88 15.33
N SER A 100 9.41 -7.48 14.96
CA SER A 100 9.33 -8.86 14.45
C SER A 100 9.53 -9.01 12.94
N HIS A 101 9.99 -7.99 12.21
CA HIS A 101 10.07 -7.99 10.74
C HIS A 101 8.73 -8.30 10.04
N THR A 102 7.63 -8.13 10.74
CA THR A 102 6.28 -8.54 10.32
C THR A 102 5.84 -7.76 9.09
N LEU A 103 6.27 -6.50 8.93
CA LEU A 103 5.90 -5.73 7.76
C LEU A 103 6.60 -6.18 6.50
N LEU A 104 7.89 -6.51 6.56
CA LEU A 104 8.60 -7.02 5.39
C LEU A 104 7.94 -8.29 4.86
N ARG A 105 7.35 -9.09 5.77
CA ARG A 105 6.52 -10.25 5.43
C ARG A 105 5.10 -9.86 5.04
N ALA A 106 4.53 -8.81 5.67
CA ALA A 106 3.18 -8.36 5.36
C ALA A 106 3.07 -7.78 3.94
N VAL A 107 4.10 -7.08 3.46
CA VAL A 107 4.13 -6.52 2.09
C VAL A 107 4.06 -7.61 1.01
N THR A 108 4.61 -8.81 1.28
CA THR A 108 4.58 -9.95 0.35
C THR A 108 3.56 -11.02 0.77
N SER A 109 2.64 -10.72 1.69
CA SER A 109 1.58 -11.64 2.12
C SER A 109 0.51 -11.85 1.04
N ASP A 110 -0.25 -12.93 1.18
CA ASP A 110 -1.39 -13.19 0.28
C ASP A 110 -2.39 -12.03 0.27
N THR A 111 -2.67 -11.43 1.43
CA THR A 111 -3.52 -10.23 1.52
C THR A 111 -2.95 -9.04 0.73
N ALA A 112 -1.63 -8.82 0.77
CA ALA A 112 -1.01 -7.75 -0.01
C ALA A 112 -1.06 -8.05 -1.51
N ARG A 113 -0.90 -9.31 -1.91
CA ARG A 113 -1.07 -9.75 -3.30
C ARG A 113 -2.49 -9.52 -3.79
N GLU A 114 -3.51 -9.97 -3.04
CA GLU A 114 -4.91 -9.72 -3.35
C GLU A 114 -5.21 -8.21 -3.52
N ILE A 115 -4.68 -7.38 -2.63
CA ILE A 115 -4.82 -5.93 -2.72
C ILE A 115 -4.15 -5.39 -3.99
N GLY A 116 -2.92 -5.79 -4.28
CA GLY A 116 -2.18 -5.37 -5.48
C GLY A 116 -2.91 -5.77 -6.76
N THR A 117 -3.36 -7.02 -6.81
CA THR A 117 -4.18 -7.56 -7.91
C THR A 117 -5.45 -6.73 -8.11
N ASN A 118 -6.24 -6.49 -7.07
CA ASN A 118 -7.48 -5.72 -7.16
C ASN A 118 -7.22 -4.26 -7.56
N VAL A 119 -6.13 -3.65 -7.09
CA VAL A 119 -5.76 -2.27 -7.48
C VAL A 119 -5.44 -2.21 -8.98
N LEU A 120 -4.67 -3.13 -9.51
CA LEU A 120 -4.34 -3.15 -10.93
C LEU A 120 -5.57 -3.49 -11.79
N LEU A 121 -6.30 -4.56 -11.48
CA LEU A 121 -7.42 -5.05 -12.31
C LEU A 121 -8.63 -4.11 -12.29
N GLU A 122 -8.98 -3.54 -11.13
CA GLU A 122 -10.24 -2.83 -10.97
C GLU A 122 -10.10 -1.29 -10.97
N LYS A 123 -8.88 -0.77 -10.77
CA LYS A 123 -8.68 0.67 -10.53
C LYS A 123 -7.87 1.37 -11.63
N THR A 124 -7.53 0.67 -12.70
CA THR A 124 -6.87 1.21 -13.89
C THR A 124 -7.81 1.27 -15.08
N SER A 125 -7.43 2.00 -16.13
CA SER A 125 -8.14 2.00 -17.42
C SER A 125 -7.54 1.02 -18.44
N ILE A 126 -6.77 0.04 -17.98
CA ILE A 126 -6.10 -0.95 -18.81
C ILE A 126 -7.13 -1.87 -19.48
N ASN A 127 -6.98 -2.08 -20.78
CA ASN A 127 -7.80 -3.05 -21.53
C ASN A 127 -7.23 -4.46 -21.38
N TRP A 128 -7.62 -5.14 -20.31
CA TRP A 128 -7.13 -6.48 -19.97
C TRP A 128 -7.46 -7.55 -21.02
N THR A 129 -8.51 -7.33 -21.83
CA THR A 129 -8.93 -8.32 -22.86
C THR A 129 -7.98 -8.37 -24.06
N GLU A 130 -7.18 -7.34 -24.27
CA GLU A 130 -6.18 -7.26 -25.34
C GLU A 130 -4.81 -7.76 -24.92
N MET A 131 -4.61 -8.05 -23.63
CA MET A 131 -3.34 -8.50 -23.08
C MET A 131 -3.22 -10.01 -23.12
N ALA A 132 -2.06 -10.50 -23.57
CA ALA A 132 -1.74 -11.93 -23.59
C ALA A 132 -1.21 -12.46 -22.23
N LEU A 133 -1.46 -11.74 -21.14
CA LEU A 133 -1.03 -12.12 -19.81
C LEU A 133 -1.82 -13.31 -19.28
N THR A 134 -1.13 -14.36 -18.87
CA THR A 134 -1.73 -15.46 -18.10
C THR A 134 -1.94 -15.03 -16.65
N SER A 135 -2.82 -15.71 -15.91
CA SER A 135 -3.02 -15.49 -14.47
C SER A 135 -1.69 -15.59 -13.72
N ASP A 136 -0.89 -16.63 -14.02
CA ASP A 136 0.39 -16.89 -13.34
C ASP A 136 1.38 -15.74 -13.56
N THR A 137 1.52 -15.26 -14.80
CA THR A 137 2.42 -14.13 -15.12
C THR A 137 1.95 -12.83 -14.45
N PHE A 138 0.64 -12.63 -14.32
CA PHE A 138 0.09 -11.48 -13.61
C PHE A 138 0.40 -11.55 -12.11
N ASP A 139 0.22 -12.71 -11.50
CA ASP A 139 0.53 -12.93 -10.07
C ASP A 139 2.03 -12.75 -9.80
N GLU A 140 2.91 -13.21 -10.69
CA GLU A 140 4.35 -12.97 -10.61
C GLU A 140 4.68 -11.48 -10.71
N LEU A 141 4.01 -10.73 -11.58
CA LEU A 141 4.19 -9.28 -11.71
C LEU A 141 3.79 -8.55 -10.42
N VAL A 142 2.66 -8.91 -9.83
CA VAL A 142 2.20 -8.34 -8.54
C VAL A 142 3.21 -8.68 -7.44
N GLU A 143 3.67 -9.93 -7.36
CA GLU A 143 4.68 -10.33 -6.39
C GLU A 143 5.97 -9.55 -6.57
N TRP A 144 6.44 -9.38 -7.82
CA TRP A 144 7.64 -8.61 -8.10
C TRP A 144 7.48 -7.14 -7.68
N ALA A 145 6.36 -6.51 -7.97
CA ALA A 145 6.07 -5.12 -7.57
C ALA A 145 6.09 -4.97 -6.04
N LEU A 146 5.50 -5.91 -5.31
CA LEU A 146 5.53 -5.92 -3.84
C LEU A 146 6.93 -6.11 -3.29
N ARG A 147 7.77 -6.95 -3.91
CA ARG A 147 9.17 -7.11 -3.54
C ARG A 147 9.99 -5.85 -3.80
N ALA A 148 9.71 -5.14 -4.90
CA ALA A 148 10.32 -3.83 -5.15
C ALA A 148 9.94 -2.81 -4.06
N VAL A 149 8.66 -2.71 -3.71
CA VAL A 149 8.19 -1.88 -2.59
C VAL A 149 8.93 -2.25 -1.31
N GLN A 150 8.98 -3.54 -0.96
CA GLN A 150 9.69 -4.03 0.22
C GLN A 150 11.16 -3.62 0.22
N SER A 151 11.86 -3.79 -0.90
CA SER A 151 13.28 -3.45 -1.03
C SER A 151 13.52 -1.96 -0.79
N PHE A 152 12.78 -1.08 -1.46
CA PHE A 152 12.94 0.36 -1.33
C PHE A 152 12.49 0.92 0.03
N LEU A 153 11.53 0.28 0.72
CA LEU A 153 11.16 0.65 2.09
C LEU A 153 12.19 0.21 3.12
N SER A 154 12.87 -0.94 2.87
CA SER A 154 13.89 -1.47 3.78
C SER A 154 15.23 -0.77 3.64
N ASP A 155 15.59 -0.43 2.40
CA ASP A 155 16.84 0.25 2.05
C ASP A 155 16.56 1.29 0.95
N PRO A 156 16.27 2.54 1.33
CA PRO A 156 16.01 3.60 0.37
C PRO A 156 17.25 4.05 -0.40
N GLY A 157 18.44 3.56 -0.04
CA GLY A 157 19.73 4.00 -0.56
C GLY A 157 20.24 5.28 0.11
N ASP A 158 21.50 5.62 -0.16
CA ASP A 158 22.16 6.84 0.37
C ASP A 158 22.86 7.60 -0.77
N PRO A 159 22.35 8.78 -1.18
CA PRO A 159 21.09 9.39 -0.75
C PRO A 159 19.86 8.62 -1.28
N PRO A 160 18.70 8.72 -0.60
CA PRO A 160 17.46 8.11 -1.09
C PRO A 160 16.98 8.77 -2.38
N ARG A 161 16.46 7.98 -3.30
CA ARG A 161 15.89 8.50 -4.55
C ARG A 161 14.62 9.29 -4.28
N GLY A 162 14.52 10.48 -4.88
CA GLY A 162 13.26 11.22 -4.95
C GLY A 162 12.21 10.49 -5.81
N PRO A 163 10.92 10.91 -5.72
CA PRO A 163 9.84 10.26 -6.47
C PRO A 163 10.09 10.19 -7.98
N ASP A 164 10.62 11.24 -8.58
CA ASP A 164 10.88 11.30 -10.01
C ASP A 164 12.09 10.45 -10.40
N GLU A 165 13.13 10.44 -9.60
CA GLU A 165 14.32 9.60 -9.81
C GLU A 165 13.96 8.11 -9.69
N LEU A 166 13.11 7.75 -8.72
CA LEU A 166 12.62 6.37 -8.56
C LEU A 166 11.77 5.95 -9.76
N ARG A 167 10.90 6.85 -10.25
CA ARG A 167 10.08 6.61 -11.44
C ARG A 167 10.94 6.36 -12.67
N GLU A 168 11.94 7.22 -12.93
CA GLU A 168 12.87 7.04 -14.04
C GLU A 168 13.69 5.76 -13.93
N PHE A 169 14.13 5.41 -12.73
CA PHE A 169 14.82 4.16 -12.47
C PHE A 169 13.94 2.95 -12.83
N LEU A 170 12.70 2.92 -12.35
CA LEU A 170 11.76 1.83 -12.63
C LEU A 170 11.37 1.77 -14.11
N ARG A 171 11.15 2.92 -14.77
CA ARG A 171 10.89 2.97 -16.20
C ARG A 171 12.03 2.37 -17.01
N ARG A 172 13.25 2.64 -16.65
CA ARG A 172 14.43 2.13 -17.36
C ARG A 172 14.57 0.62 -17.26
N TRP A 173 14.34 0.07 -16.07
CA TRP A 173 14.66 -1.33 -15.80
C TRP A 173 13.45 -2.27 -15.82
N LEU A 174 12.27 -1.78 -15.49
CA LEU A 174 11.07 -2.59 -15.37
C LEU A 174 10.14 -2.47 -16.57
N ALA A 175 9.88 -1.26 -17.08
CA ALA A 175 8.91 -1.07 -18.14
C ALA A 175 9.19 -1.90 -19.40
N PRO A 176 10.44 -2.07 -19.88
CA PRO A 176 10.71 -2.91 -21.05
C PRO A 176 10.30 -4.38 -20.85
N ALA A 177 10.53 -4.93 -19.65
CA ALA A 177 10.17 -6.31 -19.35
C ALA A 177 8.64 -6.49 -19.32
N ILE A 178 7.92 -5.58 -18.66
CA ILE A 178 6.44 -5.64 -18.58
C ILE A 178 5.83 -5.52 -19.96
N ARG A 179 6.29 -4.57 -20.79
CA ARG A 179 5.78 -4.37 -22.16
C ARG A 179 6.07 -5.57 -23.04
N ALA A 180 7.26 -6.17 -22.94
CA ALA A 180 7.60 -7.37 -23.69
C ALA A 180 6.69 -8.55 -23.35
N TRP A 181 6.21 -8.66 -22.10
CA TRP A 181 5.23 -9.69 -21.70
C TRP A 181 3.80 -9.35 -22.12
N ALA A 182 3.42 -8.09 -22.03
CA ALA A 182 2.09 -7.64 -22.42
C ALA A 182 1.86 -7.78 -23.93
N ASP A 183 2.91 -7.59 -24.74
CA ASP A 183 2.89 -7.68 -26.20
C ASP A 183 3.18 -9.12 -26.72
N ALA A 184 3.56 -10.04 -25.84
CA ALA A 184 3.88 -11.42 -26.25
C ALA A 184 2.62 -12.09 -26.83
N PRO A 185 2.70 -12.77 -27.99
CA PRO A 185 1.57 -13.51 -28.50
C PRO A 185 1.17 -14.62 -27.51
N ALA A 186 -0.12 -14.74 -27.26
CA ALA A 186 -0.65 -15.81 -26.38
C ALA A 186 -0.01 -17.15 -26.73
N PRO A 187 0.43 -17.96 -25.76
CA PRO A 187 1.04 -19.25 -26.02
C PRO A 187 0.08 -20.07 -26.87
N ARG A 188 0.52 -20.48 -28.06
CA ARG A 188 -0.28 -21.38 -28.90
C ARG A 188 -0.54 -22.64 -28.10
N SER A 189 -1.79 -22.89 -27.77
CA SER A 189 -2.19 -24.18 -27.22
C SER A 189 -1.69 -25.28 -28.16
N LEU A 190 -0.67 -26.01 -27.70
CA LEU A 190 -0.25 -27.25 -28.35
C LEU A 190 -1.42 -28.21 -28.21
N GLY A 191 -2.15 -28.42 -29.32
CA GLY A 191 -3.24 -29.38 -29.42
C GLY A 191 -2.73 -30.84 -29.33
#